data_7a1d0fc67e0451d3400a37ce2881a69c
#
_entry.id   7a1d0fc67e0451d3400a37ce2881a69c
#
_cell.length_a   1.000
_cell.length_b   1.000
_cell.length_c   1.000
_cell.angle_alpha   90.00
_cell.angle_beta   90.00
_cell.angle_gamma   90.00
#
_symmetry.space_group_name_H-M   'P 1'
#
loop_
_entity.id
_entity.type
_entity.pdbx_description
1 polymer ?
#
loop_
_entity_poly.entity_id
_entity_poly.type
_entity_poly.pdbx_seq_one_letter_code
_entity_poly.pdbx_strand_id
1 'polypeptide(L)'
;MADWKKTEQLYEGKAKKVFATENPEVVIVDYKDDATAFNGEKKGTIVGKGVINNRMSNYIMKQLEAAGVPTHLVEELSDRETAVKKVSIVPLEVIVRNVAAGSFSKRMGVEEGKDLLCPILEFSYKCDELNDPFINDDYALALGLATQEEIDTIKNYTRKVNEVLKKFFLSIGIRLIDFKIEFGRLSDGTIIL
;
A
#
# COMPACT_ATOMS: atom_id res chain seq x y z
N MET A 1 -3.31 27.00 -3.49
CA MET A 1 -2.55 25.77 -3.73
C MET A 1 -1.14 26.03 -3.20
N ALA A 2 -0.62 25.11 -2.40
CA ALA A 2 0.77 25.23 -1.95
C ALA A 2 1.69 24.96 -3.16
N ASP A 3 2.76 25.77 -3.29
CA ASP A 3 3.75 25.58 -4.36
C ASP A 3 4.77 24.52 -3.91
N TRP A 4 4.40 23.22 -4.09
CA TRP A 4 5.26 22.10 -3.73
C TRP A 4 6.40 21.98 -4.74
N LYS A 5 7.64 22.26 -4.30
CA LYS A 5 8.85 22.12 -5.14
C LYS A 5 9.65 20.91 -4.72
N LYS A 6 10.02 20.07 -5.69
CA LYS A 6 11.00 19.00 -5.50
C LYS A 6 12.35 19.60 -5.13
N THR A 7 12.99 19.02 -4.12
CA THR A 7 14.37 19.32 -3.76
C THR A 7 15.25 18.09 -3.98
N GLU A 8 15.64 17.39 -2.95
CA GLU A 8 16.51 16.21 -3.03
C GLU A 8 15.70 14.94 -3.33
N GLN A 9 16.25 14.03 -4.15
CA GLN A 9 15.69 12.69 -4.31
C GLN A 9 16.07 11.84 -3.10
N LEU A 10 15.04 11.40 -2.35
CA LEU A 10 15.22 10.59 -1.13
C LEU A 10 15.30 9.10 -1.42
N TYR A 11 14.53 8.64 -2.40
CA TYR A 11 14.37 7.22 -2.67
C TYR A 11 13.96 6.97 -4.13
N GLU A 12 14.38 5.83 -4.66
CA GLU A 12 13.87 5.30 -5.94
C GLU A 12 13.56 3.81 -5.80
N GLY A 13 12.30 3.47 -6.05
CA GLY A 13 11.83 2.09 -6.11
C GLY A 13 11.51 1.62 -7.52
N LYS A 14 10.88 0.45 -7.60
CA LYS A 14 10.49 -0.20 -8.87
C LYS A 14 9.50 0.65 -9.67
N ALA A 15 8.56 1.32 -9.00
CA ALA A 15 7.44 2.02 -9.65
C ALA A 15 7.44 3.54 -9.46
N LYS A 16 8.23 4.08 -8.55
CA LYS A 16 8.18 5.48 -8.16
C LYS A 16 9.50 6.02 -7.63
N LYS A 17 9.68 7.34 -7.74
CA LYS A 17 10.73 8.12 -7.07
C LYS A 17 10.07 8.98 -6.01
N VAL A 18 10.79 9.24 -4.93
CA VAL A 18 10.34 10.10 -3.82
C VAL A 18 11.30 11.25 -3.66
N PHE A 19 10.79 12.45 -3.63
CA PHE A 19 11.55 13.69 -3.49
C PHE A 19 11.15 14.43 -2.22
N ALA A 20 12.13 15.02 -1.54
CA ALA A 20 11.88 15.98 -0.47
C ALA A 20 11.24 17.26 -1.04
N THR A 21 10.60 18.02 -0.15
CA THR A 21 10.13 19.38 -0.42
C THR A 21 10.72 20.36 0.60
N GLU A 22 10.36 21.63 0.48
CA GLU A 22 10.72 22.63 1.51
C GLU A 22 9.99 22.39 2.85
N ASN A 23 8.86 21.66 2.82
CA ASN A 23 8.17 21.21 4.02
C ASN A 23 8.65 19.82 4.43
N PRO A 24 9.31 19.64 5.60
CA PRO A 24 9.86 18.35 6.04
C PRO A 24 8.81 17.26 6.26
N GLU A 25 7.53 17.64 6.42
CA GLU A 25 6.41 16.69 6.61
C GLU A 25 5.76 16.25 5.29
N VAL A 26 6.21 16.76 4.14
CA VAL A 26 5.63 16.48 2.82
C VAL A 26 6.72 16.05 1.85
N VAL A 27 6.43 15.00 1.08
CA VAL A 27 7.28 14.53 -0.01
C VAL A 27 6.47 14.46 -1.30
N ILE A 28 7.16 14.46 -2.45
CA ILE A 28 6.53 14.27 -3.75
C ILE A 28 6.86 12.87 -4.26
N VAL A 29 5.83 12.12 -4.61
CA VAL A 29 5.93 10.83 -5.29
C VAL A 29 5.77 11.06 -6.79
N ASP A 30 6.74 10.60 -7.57
CA ASP A 30 6.76 10.65 -9.03
C ASP A 30 6.72 9.22 -9.57
N TYR A 31 5.65 8.89 -10.29
CA TYR A 31 5.37 7.54 -10.77
C TYR A 31 6.07 7.25 -12.10
N LYS A 32 6.80 6.14 -12.13
CA LYS A 32 7.58 5.67 -13.29
C LYS A 32 6.74 4.76 -14.20
N ASP A 33 7.17 4.67 -15.45
CA ASP A 33 6.63 3.71 -16.42
C ASP A 33 7.33 2.34 -16.34
N ASP A 34 8.30 2.20 -15.44
CA ASP A 34 9.04 0.95 -15.26
C ASP A 34 8.11 -0.17 -14.81
N ALA A 35 8.28 -1.33 -15.41
CA ALA A 35 7.62 -2.57 -15.05
C ALA A 35 8.67 -3.63 -14.73
N THR A 36 8.47 -4.35 -13.64
CA THR A 36 9.32 -5.47 -13.23
C THR A 36 8.48 -6.71 -12.98
N ALA A 37 9.03 -7.88 -13.28
CA ALA A 37 8.43 -9.16 -12.93
C ALA A 37 9.51 -10.10 -12.38
N PHE A 38 9.10 -11.16 -11.67
CA PHE A 38 9.99 -12.16 -11.07
C PHE A 38 11.09 -11.52 -10.19
N ASN A 39 10.69 -10.78 -9.16
CA ASN A 39 11.60 -10.06 -8.25
C ASN A 39 12.63 -9.15 -8.96
N GLY A 40 12.26 -8.60 -10.13
CA GLY A 40 13.13 -7.70 -10.89
C GLY A 40 14.06 -8.37 -11.91
N GLU A 41 13.96 -9.67 -12.10
CA GLU A 41 14.69 -10.39 -13.17
C GLU A 41 14.28 -9.93 -14.56
N LYS A 42 12.98 -9.64 -14.76
CA LYS A 42 12.47 -9.04 -15.99
C LYS A 42 12.18 -7.56 -15.75
N LYS A 43 12.76 -6.73 -16.60
CA LYS A 43 12.57 -5.27 -16.59
C LYS A 43 12.05 -4.82 -17.95
N GLY A 44 11.17 -3.86 -17.97
CA GLY A 44 10.62 -3.25 -19.18
C GLY A 44 9.96 -1.92 -18.87
N THR A 45 9.48 -1.25 -19.89
CA THR A 45 8.75 0.01 -19.78
C THR A 45 7.37 -0.17 -20.39
N ILE A 46 6.33 0.26 -19.67
CA ILE A 46 4.95 0.32 -20.16
C ILE A 46 4.56 1.80 -20.18
N VAL A 47 4.54 2.38 -21.37
CA VAL A 47 4.23 3.80 -21.54
C VAL A 47 2.85 4.14 -20.97
N GLY A 48 2.79 5.16 -20.10
CA GLY A 48 1.57 5.60 -19.44
C GLY A 48 1.25 4.87 -18.13
N LYS A 49 1.98 3.83 -17.76
CA LYS A 49 1.76 3.10 -16.50
C LYS A 49 1.84 4.02 -15.28
N GLY A 50 2.81 4.94 -15.24
CA GLY A 50 2.97 5.89 -14.15
C GLY A 50 1.77 6.82 -14.02
N VAL A 51 1.23 7.31 -15.13
CA VAL A 51 0.01 8.16 -15.15
C VAL A 51 -1.18 7.40 -14.56
N ILE A 52 -1.41 6.17 -15.04
CA ILE A 52 -2.52 5.34 -14.56
C ILE A 52 -2.36 5.05 -13.07
N ASN A 53 -1.17 4.66 -12.63
CA ASN A 53 -0.89 4.37 -11.23
C ASN A 53 -1.13 5.58 -10.33
N ASN A 54 -0.64 6.76 -10.73
CA ASN A 54 -0.85 7.99 -9.98
C ASN A 54 -2.35 8.33 -9.84
N ARG A 55 -3.07 8.37 -10.95
CA ARG A 55 -4.50 8.70 -10.97
C ARG A 55 -5.36 7.69 -10.20
N MET A 56 -5.09 6.40 -10.39
CA MET A 56 -5.81 5.33 -9.70
C MET A 56 -5.55 5.39 -8.18
N SER A 57 -4.29 5.55 -7.78
CA SER A 57 -3.91 5.69 -6.37
C SER A 57 -4.63 6.87 -5.72
N ASN A 58 -4.56 8.06 -6.34
CA ASN A 58 -5.20 9.27 -5.82
C ASN A 58 -6.73 9.13 -5.74
N TYR A 59 -7.35 8.52 -6.75
CA TYR A 59 -8.78 8.28 -6.75
C TYR A 59 -9.19 7.36 -5.59
N ILE A 60 -8.50 6.22 -5.41
CA ILE A 60 -8.78 5.27 -4.34
C ILE A 60 -8.52 5.90 -2.97
N MET A 61 -7.42 6.63 -2.77
CA MET A 61 -7.12 7.29 -1.50
C MET A 61 -8.22 8.28 -1.11
N LYS A 62 -8.74 9.08 -2.05
CA LYS A 62 -9.89 9.98 -1.80
C LYS A 62 -11.16 9.23 -1.36
N GLN A 63 -11.45 8.07 -1.96
CA GLN A 63 -12.59 7.24 -1.54
C GLN A 63 -12.40 6.68 -0.12
N LEU A 64 -11.18 6.28 0.21
CA LEU A 64 -10.84 5.76 1.54
C LEU A 64 -10.92 6.86 2.61
N GLU A 65 -10.44 8.07 2.32
CA GLU A 65 -10.57 9.23 3.22
C GLU A 65 -12.04 9.60 3.47
N ALA A 66 -12.85 9.61 2.41
CA ALA A 66 -14.30 9.82 2.55
C ALA A 66 -14.98 8.76 3.42
N ALA A 67 -14.44 7.55 3.48
CA ALA A 67 -14.87 6.49 4.37
C ALA A 67 -14.24 6.55 5.77
N GLY A 68 -13.36 7.53 6.05
CA GLY A 68 -12.70 7.73 7.34
C GLY A 68 -11.49 6.84 7.58
N VAL A 69 -10.78 6.44 6.53
CA VAL A 69 -9.44 5.85 6.60
C VAL A 69 -8.43 6.96 6.30
N PRO A 70 -7.60 7.39 7.24
CA PRO A 70 -6.61 8.42 6.98
C PRO A 70 -5.54 7.91 6.00
N THR A 71 -5.21 8.71 4.99
CA THR A 71 -4.20 8.38 3.99
C THR A 71 -3.07 9.39 3.97
N HIS A 72 -2.00 9.05 3.24
CA HIS A 72 -0.89 9.96 3.05
C HIS A 72 -1.16 11.04 1.99
N LEU A 73 -2.27 10.99 1.27
CA LEU A 73 -2.59 11.93 0.19
C LEU A 73 -2.67 13.36 0.72
N VAL A 74 -1.99 14.29 0.03
CA VAL A 74 -2.09 15.74 0.25
C VAL A 74 -2.72 16.38 -0.97
N GLU A 75 -2.06 16.32 -2.13
CA GLU A 75 -2.50 16.99 -3.35
C GLU A 75 -1.92 16.32 -4.60
N GLU A 76 -2.76 16.11 -5.61
CA GLU A 76 -2.34 15.68 -6.94
C GLU A 76 -1.74 16.85 -7.70
N LEU A 77 -0.46 16.79 -8.05
CA LEU A 77 0.29 17.89 -8.65
C LEU A 77 0.28 17.84 -10.17
N SER A 78 0.34 16.63 -10.72
CA SER A 78 0.34 16.40 -12.17
C SER A 78 -0.17 15.00 -12.47
N ASP A 79 -0.19 14.62 -13.74
CA ASP A 79 -0.55 13.28 -14.17
C ASP A 79 0.32 12.16 -13.53
N ARG A 80 1.56 12.50 -13.11
CA ARG A 80 2.52 11.55 -12.58
C ARG A 80 2.96 11.81 -11.15
N GLU A 81 2.62 12.97 -10.60
CA GLU A 81 3.16 13.44 -9.34
C GLU A 81 2.06 13.75 -8.34
N THR A 82 2.29 13.35 -7.11
CA THR A 82 1.42 13.61 -5.96
C THR A 82 2.24 14.03 -4.77
N ALA A 83 1.84 15.14 -4.12
CA ALA A 83 2.32 15.48 -2.80
C ALA A 83 1.66 14.57 -1.76
N VAL A 84 2.46 13.98 -0.90
CA VAL A 84 1.99 13.07 0.15
C VAL A 84 2.66 13.40 1.49
N LYS A 85 1.99 13.07 2.58
CA LYS A 85 2.57 13.16 3.92
C LYS A 85 3.78 12.24 4.03
N LYS A 86 4.87 12.75 4.58
CA LYS A 86 6.05 11.94 4.89
C LYS A 86 5.75 11.07 6.11
N VAL A 87 6.07 9.80 6.01
CA VAL A 87 5.86 8.82 7.07
C VAL A 87 7.12 7.99 7.31
N SER A 88 7.23 7.46 8.51
CA SER A 88 8.10 6.32 8.80
C SER A 88 7.30 5.04 8.57
N ILE A 89 7.71 4.22 7.62
CA ILE A 89 6.98 2.99 7.28
C ILE A 89 6.96 2.04 8.48
N VAL A 90 5.77 1.52 8.81
CA VAL A 90 5.64 0.35 9.67
C VAL A 90 6.12 -0.84 8.84
N PRO A 91 7.14 -1.60 9.29
CA PRO A 91 7.76 -2.62 8.45
C PRO A 91 6.90 -3.89 8.33
N LEU A 92 5.62 -3.70 8.02
CA LEU A 92 4.62 -4.74 7.80
C LEU A 92 3.96 -4.55 6.44
N GLU A 93 3.94 -5.59 5.63
CA GLU A 93 3.02 -5.70 4.53
C GLU A 93 1.71 -6.28 5.06
N VAL A 94 0.59 -5.65 4.75
CA VAL A 94 -0.73 -6.05 5.21
C VAL A 94 -1.53 -6.60 4.05
N ILE A 95 -1.88 -7.88 4.12
CA ILE A 95 -2.49 -8.60 3.01
C ILE A 95 -3.91 -9.00 3.40
N VAL A 96 -4.86 -8.71 2.52
CA VAL A 96 -6.24 -9.19 2.66
C VAL A 96 -6.57 -10.13 1.51
N ARG A 97 -7.19 -11.27 1.82
CA ARG A 97 -7.66 -12.24 0.84
C ARG A 97 -9.15 -12.51 1.02
N ASN A 98 -9.93 -12.23 -0.01
CA ASN A 98 -11.36 -12.51 -0.05
C ASN A 98 -11.68 -13.84 -0.74
N VAL A 99 -10.80 -14.27 -1.66
CA VAL A 99 -10.92 -15.48 -2.46
C VAL A 99 -9.55 -16.18 -2.46
N ALA A 100 -9.54 -17.48 -2.48
CA ALA A 100 -8.31 -18.26 -2.58
C ALA A 100 -7.63 -18.01 -3.94
N ALA A 101 -6.38 -17.56 -3.92
CA ALA A 101 -5.59 -17.32 -5.13
C ALA A 101 -4.09 -17.31 -4.85
N GLY A 102 -3.29 -17.52 -5.91
CA GLY A 102 -1.86 -17.32 -5.93
C GLY A 102 -1.09 -18.07 -4.84
N SER A 103 -0.25 -17.35 -4.08
CA SER A 103 0.58 -17.94 -3.03
C SER A 103 -0.22 -18.58 -1.89
N PHE A 104 -1.41 -18.05 -1.60
CA PHE A 104 -2.30 -18.64 -0.58
C PHE A 104 -2.78 -20.03 -1.02
N SER A 105 -3.31 -20.16 -2.22
CA SER A 105 -3.79 -21.44 -2.76
C SER A 105 -2.70 -22.50 -2.75
N LYS A 106 -1.49 -22.13 -3.16
CA LYS A 106 -0.32 -23.03 -3.17
C LYS A 106 0.09 -23.45 -1.75
N ARG A 107 0.16 -22.49 -0.82
CA ARG A 107 0.61 -22.72 0.56
C ARG A 107 -0.38 -23.57 1.36
N MET A 108 -1.67 -23.36 1.15
CA MET A 108 -2.73 -23.99 1.93
C MET A 108 -3.37 -25.20 1.22
N GLY A 109 -2.98 -25.50 -0.02
CA GLY A 109 -3.58 -26.58 -0.80
C GLY A 109 -5.05 -26.36 -1.14
N VAL A 110 -5.47 -25.10 -1.28
CA VAL A 110 -6.85 -24.72 -1.58
C VAL A 110 -6.96 -24.38 -3.06
N GLU A 111 -8.04 -24.83 -3.71
CA GLU A 111 -8.30 -24.54 -5.12
C GLU A 111 -8.43 -23.05 -5.38
N GLU A 112 -7.80 -22.57 -6.46
CA GLU A 112 -7.92 -21.16 -6.87
C GLU A 112 -9.37 -20.83 -7.27
N GLY A 113 -9.82 -19.64 -6.88
CA GLY A 113 -11.18 -19.18 -7.12
C GLY A 113 -12.19 -19.61 -6.05
N LYS A 114 -11.81 -20.46 -5.12
CA LYS A 114 -12.69 -20.84 -4.00
C LYS A 114 -12.97 -19.66 -3.08
N ASP A 115 -14.25 -19.44 -2.78
CA ASP A 115 -14.69 -18.45 -1.80
C ASP A 115 -14.22 -18.83 -0.39
N LEU A 116 -13.63 -17.86 0.30
CA LEU A 116 -13.30 -18.00 1.70
C LEU A 116 -14.52 -17.69 2.57
N LEU A 117 -14.71 -18.42 3.65
CA LEU A 117 -15.82 -18.22 4.58
C LEU A 117 -15.78 -16.81 5.24
N CYS A 118 -14.59 -16.26 5.41
CA CYS A 118 -14.36 -14.91 5.84
C CYS A 118 -13.08 -14.36 5.20
N PRO A 119 -12.93 -13.04 5.07
CA PRO A 119 -11.67 -12.46 4.61
C PRO A 119 -10.53 -12.80 5.55
N ILE A 120 -9.40 -13.23 4.97
CA ILE A 120 -8.16 -13.44 5.72
C ILE A 120 -7.40 -12.12 5.74
N LEU A 121 -6.88 -11.74 6.92
CA LEU A 121 -5.91 -10.67 7.08
C LEU A 121 -4.63 -11.30 7.64
N GLU A 122 -3.54 -11.13 6.93
CA GLU A 122 -2.24 -11.63 7.32
C GLU A 122 -1.15 -10.57 7.15
N PHE A 123 -0.05 -10.73 7.86
CA PHE A 123 1.11 -9.86 7.79
C PHE A 123 2.30 -10.57 7.14
N SER A 124 3.12 -9.80 6.41
CA SER A 124 4.51 -10.16 6.13
C SER A 124 5.43 -9.11 6.73
N TYR A 125 6.56 -9.56 7.26
CA TYR A 125 7.64 -8.66 7.66
C TYR A 125 8.28 -8.09 6.38
N LYS A 126 8.21 -6.78 6.21
CA LYS A 126 8.79 -6.08 5.05
C LYS A 126 10.30 -6.06 5.15
N CYS A 127 10.93 -7.08 4.58
CA CYS A 127 12.37 -7.27 4.56
C CYS A 127 12.77 -8.04 3.30
N ASP A 128 13.18 -7.31 2.27
CA ASP A 128 13.55 -7.89 0.96
C ASP A 128 14.63 -8.99 1.10
N GLU A 129 15.57 -8.83 2.03
CA GLU A 129 16.65 -9.80 2.29
C GLU A 129 16.14 -11.16 2.79
N LEU A 130 14.98 -11.15 3.47
CA LEU A 130 14.33 -12.35 3.98
C LEU A 130 13.17 -12.82 3.10
N ASN A 131 12.95 -12.20 1.93
CA ASN A 131 11.82 -12.44 1.03
C ASN A 131 10.45 -12.25 1.71
N ASP A 132 10.30 -11.20 2.51
CA ASP A 132 9.06 -10.76 3.16
C ASP A 132 8.29 -11.92 3.84
N PRO A 133 8.86 -12.58 4.87
CA PRO A 133 8.27 -13.76 5.47
C PRO A 133 6.93 -13.45 6.12
N PHE A 134 5.97 -14.39 6.03
CA PHE A 134 4.70 -14.29 6.73
C PHE A 134 4.91 -14.35 8.24
N ILE A 135 4.26 -13.47 8.96
CA ILE A 135 4.30 -13.37 10.41
C ILE A 135 2.90 -13.16 10.99
N ASN A 136 2.74 -13.40 12.27
CA ASN A 136 1.55 -13.03 13.03
C ASN A 136 1.84 -11.84 13.97
N ASP A 137 0.84 -11.47 14.76
CA ASP A 137 0.92 -10.37 15.73
C ASP A 137 2.06 -10.57 16.73
N ASP A 138 2.23 -11.80 17.25
CA ASP A 138 3.25 -12.11 18.26
C ASP A 138 4.67 -11.85 17.71
N TYR A 139 4.92 -12.20 16.45
CA TYR A 139 6.20 -11.87 15.81
C TYR A 139 6.39 -10.35 15.69
N ALA A 140 5.35 -9.64 15.25
CA ALA A 140 5.44 -8.19 15.09
C ALA A 140 5.75 -7.49 16.41
N LEU A 141 5.12 -7.94 17.51
CA LEU A 141 5.36 -7.44 18.86
C LEU A 141 6.75 -7.83 19.38
N ALA A 142 7.09 -9.10 19.30
CA ALA A 142 8.36 -9.62 19.83
C ALA A 142 9.58 -9.02 19.13
N LEU A 143 9.47 -8.70 17.86
CA LEU A 143 10.53 -8.06 17.07
C LEU A 143 10.50 -6.52 17.15
N GLY A 144 9.52 -5.94 17.86
CA GLY A 144 9.38 -4.49 17.98
C GLY A 144 9.04 -3.78 16.68
N LEU A 145 8.39 -4.45 15.74
CA LEU A 145 8.01 -3.88 14.44
C LEU A 145 6.83 -2.92 14.58
N ALA A 146 5.91 -3.23 15.47
CA ALA A 146 4.75 -2.42 15.81
C ALA A 146 4.30 -2.70 17.25
N THR A 147 3.59 -1.74 17.86
CA THR A 147 2.91 -1.93 19.14
C THR A 147 1.56 -2.62 18.95
N GLN A 148 0.94 -3.11 20.03
CA GLN A 148 -0.40 -3.71 19.97
C GLN A 148 -1.44 -2.70 19.48
N GLU A 149 -1.36 -1.46 19.95
CA GLU A 149 -2.27 -0.39 19.53
C GLU A 149 -2.16 -0.07 18.03
N GLU A 150 -0.94 -0.06 17.50
CA GLU A 150 -0.69 0.11 16.07
C GLU A 150 -1.24 -1.07 15.25
N ILE A 151 -1.01 -2.30 15.71
CA ILE A 151 -1.53 -3.51 15.06
C ILE A 151 -3.07 -3.47 15.01
N ASP A 152 -3.72 -3.13 16.12
CA ASP A 152 -5.18 -3.03 16.19
C ASP A 152 -5.72 -1.94 15.26
N THR A 153 -5.06 -0.79 15.23
CA THR A 153 -5.38 0.32 14.32
C THR A 153 -5.24 -0.09 12.85
N ILE A 154 -4.10 -0.70 12.49
CA ILE A 154 -3.82 -1.21 11.14
C ILE A 154 -4.90 -2.22 10.72
N LYS A 155 -5.23 -3.18 11.57
CA LYS A 155 -6.26 -4.18 11.28
C LYS A 155 -7.64 -3.55 11.08
N ASN A 156 -8.00 -2.57 11.90
CA ASN A 156 -9.28 -1.87 11.79
C ASN A 156 -9.38 -1.08 10.48
N TYR A 157 -8.35 -0.31 10.13
CA TYR A 157 -8.31 0.39 8.85
C TYR A 157 -8.32 -0.59 7.68
N THR A 158 -7.55 -1.66 7.75
CA THR A 158 -7.48 -2.67 6.67
C THR A 158 -8.83 -3.33 6.40
N ARG A 159 -9.59 -3.68 7.44
CA ARG A 159 -10.96 -4.21 7.27
C ARG A 159 -11.87 -3.20 6.59
N LYS A 160 -11.79 -1.93 6.98
CA LYS A 160 -12.55 -0.84 6.36
C LYS A 160 -12.15 -0.62 4.89
N VAL A 161 -10.84 -0.63 4.60
CA VAL A 161 -10.33 -0.60 3.23
C VAL A 161 -10.92 -1.74 2.40
N ASN A 162 -10.93 -2.96 2.92
CA ASN A 162 -11.50 -4.12 2.21
C ASN A 162 -12.99 -3.90 1.88
N GLU A 163 -13.78 -3.40 2.82
CA GLU A 163 -15.21 -3.13 2.58
C GLU A 163 -15.43 -2.10 1.47
N VAL A 164 -14.66 -1.00 1.50
CA VAL A 164 -14.74 0.07 0.50
C VAL A 164 -14.33 -0.45 -0.88
N LEU A 165 -13.17 -1.11 -0.96
CA LEU A 165 -12.64 -1.62 -2.22
C LEU A 165 -13.52 -2.72 -2.83
N LYS A 166 -14.07 -3.63 -2.02
CA LYS A 166 -15.02 -4.64 -2.50
C LYS A 166 -16.24 -4.01 -3.16
N LYS A 167 -16.85 -3.01 -2.51
CA LYS A 167 -18.00 -2.29 -3.06
C LYS A 167 -17.65 -1.55 -4.33
N PHE A 168 -16.53 -0.82 -4.31
CA PHE A 168 -16.06 -0.05 -5.46
C PHE A 168 -15.81 -0.94 -6.68
N PHE A 169 -14.98 -1.97 -6.55
CA PHE A 169 -14.67 -2.85 -7.68
C PHE A 169 -15.90 -3.62 -8.18
N LEU A 170 -16.77 -4.06 -7.28
CA LEU A 170 -18.00 -4.73 -7.68
C LEU A 170 -18.93 -3.81 -8.49
N SER A 171 -18.97 -2.50 -8.19
CA SER A 171 -19.78 -1.52 -8.92
C SER A 171 -19.38 -1.35 -10.39
N ILE A 172 -18.16 -1.74 -10.73
CA ILE A 172 -17.63 -1.73 -12.10
C ILE A 172 -17.45 -3.13 -12.68
N GLY A 173 -18.08 -4.14 -12.07
CA GLY A 173 -18.08 -5.52 -12.55
C GLY A 173 -16.79 -6.30 -12.25
N ILE A 174 -15.94 -5.80 -11.36
CA ILE A 174 -14.68 -6.46 -10.96
C ILE A 174 -14.87 -7.07 -9.57
N ARG A 175 -14.46 -8.33 -9.39
CA ARG A 175 -14.40 -8.99 -8.09
C ARG A 175 -13.03 -8.79 -7.47
N LEU A 176 -12.97 -8.20 -6.27
CA LEU A 176 -11.73 -8.04 -5.52
C LEU A 176 -11.32 -9.39 -4.90
N ILE A 177 -10.24 -9.95 -5.37
CA ILE A 177 -9.69 -11.23 -4.90
C ILE A 177 -8.84 -11.02 -3.66
N ASP A 178 -7.79 -10.24 -3.79
CA ASP A 178 -6.87 -9.88 -2.71
C ASP A 178 -6.22 -8.51 -2.98
N PHE A 179 -5.57 -7.98 -1.98
CA PHE A 179 -4.71 -6.80 -2.10
C PHE A 179 -3.66 -6.78 -0.99
N LYS A 180 -2.62 -5.99 -1.20
CA LYS A 180 -1.55 -5.69 -0.25
C LYS A 180 -1.43 -4.20 -0.08
N ILE A 181 -1.34 -3.74 1.17
CA ILE A 181 -1.17 -2.33 1.56
C ILE A 181 -0.11 -2.21 2.64
N GLU A 182 0.40 -1.00 2.80
CA GLU A 182 1.37 -0.65 3.83
C GLU A 182 0.87 0.56 4.61
N PHE A 183 1.30 0.68 5.85
CA PHE A 183 0.99 1.80 6.73
C PHE A 183 2.26 2.50 7.19
N GLY A 184 2.14 3.75 7.56
CA GLY A 184 3.23 4.52 8.11
C GLY A 184 2.82 5.35 9.31
N ARG A 185 3.83 5.79 10.07
CA ARG A 185 3.70 6.69 11.21
C ARG A 185 4.01 8.11 10.77
N LEU A 186 3.13 9.04 11.07
CA LEU A 186 3.45 10.48 11.03
C LEU A 186 4.44 10.84 12.15
N SER A 187 4.93 12.07 12.15
CA SER A 187 5.85 12.58 13.17
C SER A 187 5.27 12.56 14.60
N ASP A 188 3.95 12.60 14.73
CA ASP A 188 3.21 12.50 15.99
C ASP A 188 2.85 11.07 16.39
N GLY A 189 3.26 10.07 15.60
CA GLY A 189 2.96 8.65 15.83
C GLY A 189 1.63 8.17 15.24
N THR A 190 0.83 9.06 14.64
CA THR A 190 -0.45 8.68 14.02
C THR A 190 -0.23 7.71 12.86
N ILE A 191 -0.97 6.58 12.88
CA ILE A 191 -0.95 5.58 11.80
C ILE A 191 -1.86 6.04 10.65
N ILE A 192 -1.29 6.02 9.44
CA ILE A 192 -2.02 6.31 8.20
C ILE A 192 -1.67 5.30 7.11
N LEU A 193 -2.55 5.14 6.11
CA LEU A 193 -2.34 4.34 4.92
C LEU A 193 -1.44 5.07 3.92
#